data_de1c48e0497f4857481bc62b634e8e3a
#
_entry.id   de1c48e0497f4857481bc62b634e8e3a
#
_cell.length_a   1.000
_cell.length_b   1.000
_cell.length_c   1.000
_cell.angle_alpha   90.00
_cell.angle_beta   90.00
_cell.angle_gamma   90.00
#
_symmetry.space_group_name_H-M   'P 1'
#
loop_
_entity.id
_entity.type
_entity.pdbx_description
1 polymer ?
#
loop_
_entity_poly.entity_id
_entity_poly.type
_entity_poly.pdbx_seq_one_letter_code
_entity_poly.pdbx_strand_id
1 'polypeptide(L)'
;MENNELVNTNINYSPCILNTCSFGNIINNNEIEIFVSGKNKAKSKSFLHYLTYDFNSKDETQKKETTLLFQTWNETPSKTVNYIIPIRINNSQNESQNSLLSSGAFIFSSQLELLLNNNDDYNLYQIDDDIYIKPNIENDIIYGLVLDIGLKIFDLAKKETKSILYPGRKHIINDYFISSDNKNIIFACEDRKIYVYDKTDGKSFISKPNKMEINQVCEGSNDGKKFYGYSDEDYTLYLYDIRNFNQFVDVVKQDVEITKMFYNKACQQLFFLEFGSEAIISIDSIKQESIYESHKMIKDFGFQEQQKFMNIITEDNSINIISL
;
A
#
# COMPACT_ATOMS: atom_id res chain seq x y z
N MET A 1 27.54 -15.56 -2.82
CA MET A 1 26.59 -14.43 -2.83
C MET A 1 26.91 -13.67 -4.10
N GLU A 2 26.11 -13.89 -5.13
CA GLU A 2 26.22 -13.10 -6.36
C GLU A 2 25.82 -11.67 -6.01
N ASN A 3 26.67 -10.72 -6.40
CA ASN A 3 26.36 -9.30 -6.31
C ASN A 3 25.12 -9.06 -7.18
N ASN A 4 23.95 -9.03 -6.57
CA ASN A 4 22.75 -8.49 -7.20
C ASN A 4 23.07 -7.01 -7.44
N GLU A 5 23.41 -6.65 -8.67
CA GLU A 5 23.46 -5.26 -9.07
C GLU A 5 22.05 -4.68 -8.81
N LEU A 6 21.98 -3.80 -7.83
CA LEU A 6 20.80 -3.01 -7.57
C LEU A 6 20.45 -2.25 -8.84
N VAL A 7 19.40 -2.66 -9.52
CA VAL A 7 18.88 -1.91 -10.66
C VAL A 7 18.27 -0.63 -10.10
N ASN A 8 19.10 0.39 -9.98
CA ASN A 8 18.69 1.68 -9.42
C ASN A 8 18.26 2.58 -10.59
N THR A 9 16.95 2.68 -10.79
CA THR A 9 16.38 3.59 -11.79
C THR A 9 15.77 4.79 -11.09
N ASN A 10 16.28 5.97 -11.41
CA ASN A 10 15.79 7.23 -10.90
C ASN A 10 14.91 7.93 -11.94
N ILE A 11 13.63 8.09 -11.63
CA ILE A 11 12.65 8.83 -12.45
C ILE A 11 12.39 10.17 -11.75
N ASN A 12 12.82 11.27 -12.35
CA ASN A 12 12.68 12.60 -11.76
C ASN A 12 11.39 13.29 -12.24
N TYR A 13 10.56 13.70 -11.29
CA TYR A 13 9.30 14.43 -11.51
C TYR A 13 9.37 15.92 -11.18
N SER A 14 10.57 16.52 -11.05
CA SER A 14 10.66 17.98 -10.87
C SER A 14 10.03 18.73 -12.07
N PRO A 15 9.18 19.74 -11.86
CA PRO A 15 8.82 20.49 -10.64
C PRO A 15 7.53 20.00 -9.94
N CYS A 16 7.20 18.75 -10.00
CA CYS A 16 6.00 18.19 -9.38
C CYS A 16 6.23 17.82 -7.91
N ILE A 17 5.15 17.67 -7.16
CA ILE A 17 5.14 17.02 -5.85
C ILE A 17 4.48 15.67 -6.03
N LEU A 18 5.18 14.59 -5.73
CA LEU A 18 4.61 13.25 -5.75
C LEU A 18 3.80 13.01 -4.47
N ASN A 19 2.64 12.38 -4.62
CA ASN A 19 1.76 11.97 -3.53
C ASN A 19 1.89 10.49 -3.25
N THR A 20 1.78 9.66 -4.30
CA THR A 20 1.86 8.20 -4.17
C THR A 20 2.37 7.58 -5.46
N CYS A 21 2.98 6.41 -5.32
CA CYS A 21 3.40 5.55 -6.40
C CYS A 21 2.99 4.12 -6.08
N SER A 22 2.47 3.39 -7.04
CA SER A 22 2.10 1.99 -6.90
C SER A 22 2.56 1.17 -8.08
N PHE A 23 3.06 -0.02 -7.81
CA PHE A 23 3.36 -1.00 -8.84
C PHE A 23 2.08 -1.66 -9.36
N GLY A 24 1.98 -1.76 -10.68
CA GLY A 24 0.99 -2.56 -11.36
C GLY A 24 1.47 -3.98 -11.62
N ASN A 25 1.01 -4.53 -12.72
CA ASN A 25 1.32 -5.91 -13.10
C ASN A 25 2.69 -6.03 -13.77
N ILE A 26 3.26 -7.23 -13.74
CA ILE A 26 4.38 -7.56 -14.60
C ILE A 26 3.82 -7.92 -15.98
N ILE A 27 4.27 -7.18 -17.00
CA ILE A 27 3.93 -7.40 -18.41
C ILE A 27 5.08 -8.18 -19.04
N ASN A 28 4.76 -9.22 -19.82
CA ASN A 28 5.74 -9.97 -20.64
C ASN A 28 7.00 -10.46 -19.90
N ASN A 29 6.90 -10.75 -18.60
CA ASN A 29 7.99 -11.19 -17.72
C ASN A 29 9.16 -10.20 -17.51
N ASN A 30 9.21 -9.10 -18.23
CA ASN A 30 10.33 -8.16 -18.22
C ASN A 30 9.92 -6.71 -17.95
N GLU A 31 8.66 -6.41 -18.03
CA GLU A 31 8.15 -5.04 -17.85
C GLU A 31 7.22 -4.97 -16.63
N ILE A 32 7.32 -3.92 -15.84
CA ILE A 32 6.41 -3.62 -14.74
C ILE A 32 5.63 -2.35 -15.01
N GLU A 33 4.35 -2.37 -14.68
CA GLU A 33 3.50 -1.19 -14.69
C GLU A 33 3.73 -0.37 -13.42
N ILE A 34 3.74 0.94 -13.56
CA ILE A 34 3.89 1.87 -12.44
C ILE A 34 2.86 2.98 -12.59
N PHE A 35 2.08 3.20 -11.54
CA PHE A 35 1.14 4.30 -11.45
C PHE A 35 1.70 5.36 -10.50
N VAL A 36 1.74 6.60 -10.93
CA VAL A 36 2.30 7.72 -10.16
C VAL A 36 1.31 8.85 -10.11
N SER A 37 0.99 9.33 -8.92
CA SER A 37 0.18 10.52 -8.76
C SER A 37 0.94 11.65 -8.08
N GLY A 38 0.55 12.88 -8.41
CA GLY A 38 1.16 14.04 -7.83
C GLY A 38 0.47 15.33 -8.21
N LYS A 39 1.10 16.44 -7.85
CA LYS A 39 0.63 17.80 -8.15
C LYS A 39 1.73 18.62 -8.81
N ASN A 40 1.42 19.26 -9.92
CA ASN A 40 2.31 20.21 -10.56
C ASN A 40 2.28 21.54 -9.78
N LYS A 41 3.42 21.94 -9.20
CA LYS A 41 3.54 23.17 -8.39
C LYS A 41 3.16 24.43 -9.16
N ALA A 42 3.59 24.53 -10.41
CA ALA A 42 3.38 25.74 -11.22
C ALA A 42 1.94 25.90 -11.69
N LYS A 43 1.24 24.80 -11.94
CA LYS A 43 -0.11 24.81 -12.50
C LYS A 43 -1.20 24.53 -11.47
N SER A 44 -0.85 24.18 -10.23
CA SER A 44 -1.77 23.72 -9.18
C SER A 44 -2.69 22.57 -9.61
N LYS A 45 -2.28 21.79 -10.61
CA LYS A 45 -3.05 20.68 -11.17
C LYS A 45 -2.52 19.36 -10.67
N SER A 46 -3.42 18.49 -10.26
CA SER A 46 -3.09 17.09 -9.96
C SER A 46 -2.90 16.30 -11.26
N PHE A 47 -2.09 15.25 -11.20
CA PHE A 47 -1.85 14.34 -12.32
C PHE A 47 -1.84 12.89 -11.84
N LEU A 48 -2.11 12.00 -12.76
CA LEU A 48 -1.91 10.58 -12.66
C LEU A 48 -1.15 10.12 -13.90
N HIS A 49 0.00 9.51 -13.71
CA HIS A 49 0.84 8.97 -14.78
C HIS A 49 0.85 7.44 -14.71
N TYR A 50 0.85 6.83 -15.86
CA TYR A 50 1.13 5.42 -16.08
C TYR A 50 2.48 5.29 -16.79
N LEU A 51 3.32 4.41 -16.31
CA LEU A 51 4.64 4.12 -16.83
C LEU A 51 4.80 2.62 -17.01
N THR A 52 5.57 2.20 -18.00
CA THR A 52 6.10 0.84 -18.05
C THR A 52 7.62 0.89 -17.93
N TYR A 53 8.18 -0.02 -17.15
CA TYR A 53 9.61 -0.15 -16.95
C TYR A 53 10.09 -1.54 -17.36
N ASP A 54 11.09 -1.59 -18.25
CA ASP A 54 11.72 -2.84 -18.73
C ASP A 54 13.01 -3.12 -17.94
N PHE A 55 13.05 -4.26 -17.21
CA PHE A 55 14.20 -4.66 -16.40
C PHE A 55 15.42 -5.08 -17.22
N ASN A 56 15.23 -5.51 -18.47
CA ASN A 56 16.31 -6.02 -19.32
C ASN A 56 16.96 -4.96 -20.17
N SER A 57 16.44 -3.76 -20.21
CA SER A 57 17.03 -2.66 -20.97
C SER A 57 18.30 -2.17 -20.27
N LYS A 58 19.45 -2.42 -20.91
CA LYS A 58 20.76 -1.86 -20.48
C LYS A 58 20.88 -0.38 -20.81
N ASP A 59 19.93 0.19 -21.52
CA ASP A 59 19.93 1.56 -21.97
C ASP A 59 18.99 2.39 -21.12
N GLU A 60 19.52 3.27 -20.28
CA GLU A 60 18.76 4.17 -19.43
C GLU A 60 17.82 5.11 -20.23
N THR A 61 18.06 5.24 -21.53
CA THR A 61 17.25 6.07 -22.44
C THR A 61 16.01 5.37 -22.99
N GLN A 62 15.92 4.04 -22.87
CA GLN A 62 14.77 3.24 -23.32
C GLN A 62 13.68 3.09 -22.25
N LYS A 63 13.59 4.04 -21.32
CA LYS A 63 12.41 4.18 -20.46
C LYS A 63 11.20 4.42 -21.33
N LYS A 64 10.46 3.35 -21.60
CA LYS A 64 9.28 3.40 -22.47
C LYS A 64 8.24 4.36 -21.91
N GLU A 65 7.74 5.11 -22.84
CA GLU A 65 6.60 6.02 -22.87
C GLU A 65 5.85 6.25 -21.56
N THR A 66 6.03 7.45 -21.05
CA THR A 66 5.18 8.02 -20.01
C THR A 66 3.86 8.39 -20.67
N THR A 67 2.85 7.57 -20.54
CA THR A 67 1.51 7.96 -20.95
C THR A 67 0.89 8.79 -19.84
N LEU A 68 0.66 10.07 -20.11
CA LEU A 68 -0.07 10.96 -19.22
C LEU A 68 -1.54 10.56 -19.24
N LEU A 69 -1.99 9.77 -18.24
CA LEU A 69 -3.36 9.29 -18.18
C LEU A 69 -4.38 10.41 -17.96
N PHE A 70 -4.01 11.44 -17.19
CA PHE A 70 -4.86 12.60 -16.93
C PHE A 70 -4.06 13.87 -16.72
N GLN A 71 -4.21 14.84 -17.62
CA GLN A 71 -3.79 16.21 -17.40
C GLN A 71 -4.89 17.08 -16.77
N THR A 72 -6.08 16.59 -16.65
CA THR A 72 -7.24 17.44 -16.43
C THR A 72 -8.22 16.87 -15.41
N TRP A 73 -7.89 16.95 -14.14
CA TRP A 73 -8.95 17.21 -13.19
C TRP A 73 -9.17 18.73 -13.17
N ASN A 74 -9.80 19.22 -14.24
CA ASN A 74 -9.87 20.66 -14.53
C ASN A 74 -10.88 21.44 -13.69
N GLU A 75 -11.71 20.78 -12.88
CA GLU A 75 -12.86 21.47 -12.28
C GLU A 75 -12.83 21.51 -10.74
N THR A 76 -11.96 20.75 -10.08
CA THR A 76 -11.82 20.85 -8.62
C THR A 76 -10.35 20.95 -8.22
N PRO A 77 -9.89 22.10 -7.69
CA PRO A 77 -8.48 22.34 -7.38
C PRO A 77 -7.90 21.46 -6.25
N SER A 78 -8.67 20.54 -5.68
CA SER A 78 -8.36 19.85 -4.44
C SER A 78 -8.35 18.31 -4.48
N LYS A 79 -8.60 17.67 -5.62
CA LYS A 79 -8.54 16.18 -5.65
C LYS A 79 -7.10 15.70 -5.55
N THR A 80 -6.70 15.26 -4.38
CA THR A 80 -5.41 14.59 -4.15
C THR A 80 -5.65 13.09 -4.18
N VAL A 81 -4.92 12.36 -5.01
CA VAL A 81 -4.92 10.89 -4.97
C VAL A 81 -4.09 10.44 -3.79
N ASN A 82 -4.70 9.71 -2.88
CA ASN A 82 -4.06 9.22 -1.67
C ASN A 82 -3.51 7.80 -1.84
N TYR A 83 -4.24 6.95 -2.59
CA TYR A 83 -3.85 5.56 -2.84
C TYR A 83 -4.22 5.17 -4.27
N ILE A 84 -3.41 4.28 -4.84
CA ILE A 84 -3.65 3.66 -6.14
C ILE A 84 -3.46 2.16 -5.94
N ILE A 85 -4.47 1.36 -6.29
CA ILE A 85 -4.37 -0.10 -6.29
C ILE A 85 -4.58 -0.59 -7.71
N PRO A 86 -3.51 -1.04 -8.39
CA PRO A 86 -3.59 -1.61 -9.73
C PRO A 86 -4.37 -2.93 -9.75
N ILE A 87 -5.10 -3.18 -10.83
CA ILE A 87 -5.88 -4.40 -11.01
C ILE A 87 -5.67 -4.99 -12.41
N ARG A 88 -5.82 -6.31 -12.52
CA ARG A 88 -5.96 -7.01 -13.79
C ARG A 88 -7.43 -7.27 -14.08
N ILE A 89 -7.86 -6.94 -15.28
CA ILE A 89 -9.20 -7.26 -15.74
C ILE A 89 -9.09 -8.35 -16.79
N ASN A 90 -9.57 -9.54 -16.45
CA ASN A 90 -9.69 -10.64 -17.40
C ASN A 90 -10.97 -10.44 -18.21
N ASN A 91 -10.85 -9.98 -19.44
CA ASN A 91 -11.99 -9.94 -20.38
C ASN A 91 -12.29 -11.35 -20.89
N SER A 92 -12.91 -12.20 -20.05
CA SER A 92 -13.20 -13.62 -20.34
C SER A 92 -14.39 -13.87 -21.28
N GLN A 93 -14.85 -12.88 -22.02
CA GLN A 93 -16.05 -13.07 -22.88
C GLN A 93 -15.79 -13.55 -24.30
N ASN A 94 -14.53 -13.73 -24.74
CA ASN A 94 -14.24 -14.32 -26.06
C ASN A 94 -13.03 -15.26 -25.99
N GLU A 95 -13.28 -16.55 -25.90
CA GLU A 95 -12.29 -17.64 -25.86
C GLU A 95 -11.47 -17.85 -27.15
N SER A 96 -11.60 -17.03 -28.18
CA SER A 96 -11.03 -17.33 -29.49
C SER A 96 -10.06 -16.28 -30.07
N GLN A 97 -9.74 -15.20 -29.33
CA GLN A 97 -8.71 -14.25 -29.77
C GLN A 97 -7.85 -13.87 -28.55
N ASN A 98 -6.52 -13.84 -28.71
CA ASN A 98 -5.54 -13.40 -27.75
C ASN A 98 -6.10 -12.24 -26.92
N SER A 99 -6.60 -12.54 -25.71
CA SER A 99 -7.23 -11.57 -24.85
C SER A 99 -6.16 -10.55 -24.44
N LEU A 100 -6.23 -9.35 -25.00
CA LEU A 100 -5.54 -8.19 -24.51
C LEU A 100 -5.99 -8.01 -23.07
N LEU A 101 -5.09 -8.28 -22.14
CA LEU A 101 -5.28 -7.99 -20.73
C LEU A 101 -5.43 -6.47 -20.62
N SER A 102 -6.61 -5.98 -20.29
CA SER A 102 -6.78 -4.57 -19.98
C SER A 102 -6.22 -4.29 -18.59
N SER A 103 -5.32 -3.33 -18.51
CA SER A 103 -4.82 -2.80 -17.24
C SER A 103 -5.82 -1.79 -16.68
N GLY A 104 -5.88 -1.71 -15.35
CA GLY A 104 -6.71 -0.75 -14.66
C GLY A 104 -6.18 -0.48 -13.26
N ALA A 105 -6.78 0.47 -12.60
CA ALA A 105 -6.47 0.76 -11.20
C ALA A 105 -7.68 1.32 -10.47
N PHE A 106 -7.81 1.01 -9.18
CA PHE A 106 -8.67 1.75 -8.27
C PHE A 106 -7.92 2.99 -7.77
N ILE A 107 -8.58 4.12 -7.87
CA ILE A 107 -8.08 5.44 -7.47
C ILE A 107 -8.85 5.88 -6.23
N PHE A 108 -8.15 6.08 -5.14
CA PHE A 108 -8.71 6.55 -3.88
C PHE A 108 -8.29 8.00 -3.66
N SER A 109 -9.25 8.90 -3.78
CA SER A 109 -9.06 10.34 -3.59
C SER A 109 -10.07 10.86 -2.56
N SER A 110 -10.81 11.92 -2.88
CA SER A 110 -12.01 12.34 -2.14
C SER A 110 -13.20 11.40 -2.35
N GLN A 111 -13.05 10.41 -3.21
CA GLN A 111 -14.02 9.37 -3.55
C GLN A 111 -13.27 8.16 -4.12
N LEU A 112 -13.96 7.03 -4.25
CA LEU A 112 -13.45 5.84 -4.92
C LEU A 112 -13.79 5.87 -6.40
N GLU A 113 -12.78 5.74 -7.25
CA GLU A 113 -12.91 5.73 -8.70
C GLU A 113 -12.21 4.50 -9.29
N LEU A 114 -12.74 3.98 -10.39
CA LEU A 114 -12.16 2.90 -11.18
C LEU A 114 -11.64 3.46 -12.50
N LEU A 115 -10.36 3.32 -12.74
CA LEU A 115 -9.70 3.62 -14.00
C LEU A 115 -9.61 2.35 -14.84
N LEU A 116 -10.11 2.38 -16.05
CA LEU A 116 -10.02 1.28 -17.01
C LEU A 116 -9.29 1.74 -18.29
N ASN A 117 -8.36 0.91 -18.75
CA ASN A 117 -7.72 1.07 -20.04
C ASN A 117 -8.49 0.26 -21.08
N ASN A 118 -9.08 0.94 -22.07
CA ASN A 118 -9.75 0.34 -23.20
C ASN A 118 -9.03 0.76 -24.50
N ASN A 119 -7.98 0.01 -24.91
CA ASN A 119 -7.23 0.27 -26.14
C ASN A 119 -6.70 1.72 -26.25
N ASP A 120 -5.87 2.11 -25.29
CA ASP A 120 -5.26 3.44 -25.16
C ASP A 120 -6.21 4.58 -24.73
N ASP A 121 -7.50 4.30 -24.59
CA ASP A 121 -8.45 5.22 -23.96
C ASP A 121 -8.66 4.83 -22.49
N TYR A 122 -8.42 5.79 -21.60
CA TYR A 122 -8.61 5.60 -20.15
C TYR A 122 -9.92 6.23 -19.71
N ASN A 123 -10.80 5.43 -19.16
CA ASN A 123 -12.08 5.87 -18.62
C ASN A 123 -12.09 5.79 -17.10
N LEU A 124 -12.57 6.85 -16.47
CA LEU A 124 -12.71 6.95 -15.01
C LEU A 124 -14.17 6.81 -14.62
N TYR A 125 -14.46 5.85 -13.76
CA TYR A 125 -15.82 5.55 -13.28
C TYR A 125 -15.87 5.77 -11.76
N GLN A 126 -16.76 6.61 -11.32
CA GLN A 126 -17.04 6.76 -9.89
C GLN A 126 -17.73 5.50 -9.35
N ILE A 127 -17.22 4.97 -8.26
CA ILE A 127 -17.71 3.74 -7.61
C ILE A 127 -18.39 4.05 -6.28
N ASP A 128 -17.78 4.89 -5.45
CA ASP A 128 -18.27 5.25 -4.12
C ASP A 128 -17.83 6.66 -3.75
N ASP A 129 -18.63 7.34 -2.92
CA ASP A 129 -18.41 8.73 -2.50
C ASP A 129 -17.55 8.85 -1.23
N ASP A 130 -17.28 7.75 -0.54
CA ASP A 130 -16.52 7.78 0.70
C ASP A 130 -15.02 7.92 0.48
N ILE A 131 -14.35 8.55 1.44
CA ILE A 131 -12.89 8.66 1.50
C ILE A 131 -12.35 7.45 2.25
N TYR A 132 -11.63 6.61 1.54
CA TYR A 132 -10.99 5.42 2.11
C TYR A 132 -9.56 5.71 2.55
N ILE A 133 -9.25 5.32 3.79
CA ILE A 133 -7.90 5.34 4.36
C ILE A 133 -7.39 3.90 4.40
N LYS A 134 -6.13 3.70 3.97
CA LYS A 134 -5.48 2.38 3.89
C LYS A 134 -6.35 1.33 3.18
N PRO A 135 -6.80 1.60 1.95
CA PRO A 135 -7.64 0.65 1.23
C PRO A 135 -6.89 -0.64 0.91
N ASN A 136 -7.62 -1.74 0.94
CA ASN A 136 -7.16 -3.05 0.50
C ASN A 136 -8.24 -3.69 -0.38
N ILE A 137 -7.83 -4.45 -1.39
CA ILE A 137 -8.76 -5.12 -2.31
C ILE A 137 -8.47 -6.60 -2.31
N GLU A 138 -9.51 -7.38 -2.14
CA GLU A 138 -9.44 -8.82 -2.13
C GLU A 138 -10.71 -9.45 -2.71
N ASN A 139 -10.56 -10.25 -3.77
CA ASN A 139 -11.69 -10.98 -4.40
C ASN A 139 -12.92 -10.10 -4.66
N ASP A 140 -12.75 -8.99 -5.35
CA ASP A 140 -13.79 -7.99 -5.66
C ASP A 140 -14.43 -7.32 -4.42
N ILE A 141 -13.80 -7.43 -3.28
CA ILE A 141 -14.18 -6.73 -2.06
C ILE A 141 -13.15 -5.66 -1.72
N ILE A 142 -13.60 -4.44 -1.54
CA ILE A 142 -12.79 -3.35 -1.01
C ILE A 142 -13.00 -3.26 0.50
N TYR A 143 -11.89 -3.23 1.21
CA TYR A 143 -11.83 -2.91 2.63
C TYR A 143 -11.17 -1.54 2.77
N GLY A 144 -11.66 -0.69 3.65
CA GLY A 144 -11.00 0.57 3.94
C GLY A 144 -11.59 1.28 5.13
N LEU A 145 -10.75 1.95 5.89
CA LEU A 145 -11.21 2.81 6.98
C LEU A 145 -11.89 4.04 6.38
N VAL A 146 -13.08 4.33 6.87
CA VAL A 146 -13.79 5.56 6.56
C VAL A 146 -13.95 6.33 7.87
N LEU A 147 -13.52 7.59 7.86
CA LEU A 147 -13.51 8.43 9.05
C LEU A 147 -14.90 8.49 9.67
N ASP A 148 -14.98 8.35 11.00
CA ASP A 148 -16.21 8.34 11.81
C ASP A 148 -17.19 7.20 11.47
N ILE A 149 -16.87 6.34 10.49
CA ILE A 149 -17.74 5.25 10.04
C ILE A 149 -17.20 3.88 10.48
N GLY A 150 -15.88 3.67 10.50
CA GLY A 150 -15.24 2.40 10.80
C GLY A 150 -14.63 1.72 9.58
N LEU A 151 -14.43 0.39 9.62
CA LEU A 151 -13.97 -0.35 8.45
C LEU A 151 -15.14 -0.67 7.53
N LYS A 152 -15.21 0.01 6.40
CA LYS A 152 -16.20 -0.25 5.35
C LYS A 152 -15.76 -1.43 4.49
N ILE A 153 -16.69 -2.35 4.25
CA ILE A 153 -16.53 -3.48 3.33
C ILE A 153 -17.49 -3.26 2.17
N PHE A 154 -16.93 -3.01 0.99
CA PHE A 154 -17.69 -2.69 -0.20
C PHE A 154 -17.56 -3.81 -1.25
N ASP A 155 -18.69 -4.29 -1.76
CA ASP A 155 -18.78 -5.32 -2.79
C ASP A 155 -18.79 -4.65 -4.17
N LEU A 156 -17.73 -4.84 -4.94
CA LEU A 156 -17.57 -4.25 -6.27
C LEU A 156 -18.56 -4.83 -7.29
N ALA A 157 -18.83 -6.13 -7.22
CA ALA A 157 -19.72 -6.80 -8.15
C ALA A 157 -21.16 -6.30 -7.99
N LYS A 158 -21.58 -6.03 -6.76
CA LYS A 158 -22.91 -5.53 -6.43
C LYS A 158 -23.00 -4.00 -6.41
N LYS A 159 -21.84 -3.32 -6.33
CA LYS A 159 -21.72 -1.87 -6.15
C LYS A 159 -22.46 -1.38 -4.89
N GLU A 160 -22.32 -2.10 -3.79
CA GLU A 160 -23.00 -1.78 -2.54
C GLU A 160 -22.10 -2.01 -1.32
N THR A 161 -22.37 -1.28 -0.23
CA THR A 161 -21.74 -1.55 1.06
C THR A 161 -22.27 -2.86 1.63
N LYS A 162 -21.38 -3.85 1.76
CA LYS A 162 -21.72 -5.16 2.32
C LYS A 162 -21.87 -5.12 3.83
N SER A 163 -20.97 -4.41 4.51
CA SER A 163 -20.99 -4.25 5.96
C SER A 163 -20.05 -3.14 6.40
N ILE A 164 -20.25 -2.70 7.63
CA ILE A 164 -19.35 -1.79 8.32
C ILE A 164 -18.97 -2.46 9.63
N LEU A 165 -17.68 -2.62 9.88
CA LEU A 165 -17.18 -3.23 11.10
C LEU A 165 -16.67 -2.14 12.05
N TYR A 166 -17.18 -2.20 13.28
CA TYR A 166 -16.70 -1.42 14.39
C TYR A 166 -16.10 -2.35 15.43
N PRO A 167 -14.81 -2.35 15.64
CA PRO A 167 -14.25 -3.01 16.81
C PRO A 167 -14.65 -2.19 18.04
N GLY A 168 -15.41 -2.82 18.92
CA GLY A 168 -15.87 -2.16 20.16
C GLY A 168 -16.99 -1.13 19.98
N ARG A 169 -17.27 -0.38 21.05
CA ARG A 169 -18.32 0.64 21.09
C ARG A 169 -17.77 2.01 20.70
N LYS A 170 -17.69 2.32 19.39
CA LYS A 170 -17.33 3.66 18.88
C LYS A 170 -15.89 4.11 19.18
N HIS A 171 -14.92 3.21 19.23
CA HIS A 171 -13.52 3.61 19.31
C HIS A 171 -12.98 3.93 17.93
N ILE A 172 -12.12 4.93 17.85
CA ILE A 172 -11.40 5.25 16.62
C ILE A 172 -10.46 4.09 16.30
N ILE A 173 -10.50 3.65 15.06
CA ILE A 173 -9.57 2.66 14.53
C ILE A 173 -8.35 3.42 14.02
N ASN A 174 -7.20 3.20 14.62
CA ASN A 174 -5.93 3.79 14.19
C ASN A 174 -5.42 3.12 12.92
N ASP A 175 -5.53 1.78 12.89
CA ASP A 175 -5.04 0.98 11.78
C ASP A 175 -5.69 -0.40 11.72
N TYR A 176 -5.55 -1.06 10.56
CA TYR A 176 -5.98 -2.45 10.37
C TYR A 176 -5.15 -3.16 9.32
N PHE A 177 -5.16 -4.48 9.36
CA PHE A 177 -4.73 -5.32 8.24
C PHE A 177 -5.55 -6.61 8.17
N ILE A 178 -5.52 -7.25 7.01
CA ILE A 178 -6.15 -8.56 6.77
C ILE A 178 -5.05 -9.62 6.77
N SER A 179 -5.21 -10.67 7.57
CA SER A 179 -4.21 -11.74 7.66
C SER A 179 -4.04 -12.46 6.31
N SER A 180 -2.82 -12.95 6.02
CA SER A 180 -2.48 -13.63 4.76
C SER A 180 -3.35 -14.84 4.47
N ASP A 181 -3.83 -15.53 5.49
CA ASP A 181 -4.74 -16.65 5.36
C ASP A 181 -6.20 -16.21 5.11
N ASN A 182 -6.41 -14.90 5.01
CA ASN A 182 -7.71 -14.25 4.78
C ASN A 182 -8.81 -14.60 5.80
N LYS A 183 -8.44 -15.04 6.99
CA LYS A 183 -9.41 -15.40 8.02
C LYS A 183 -9.72 -14.29 8.99
N ASN A 184 -8.72 -13.44 9.26
CA ASN A 184 -8.82 -12.46 10.32
C ASN A 184 -8.62 -11.04 9.81
N ILE A 185 -9.32 -10.10 10.43
CA ILE A 185 -9.03 -8.69 10.35
C ILE A 185 -8.57 -8.24 11.73
N ILE A 186 -7.39 -7.65 11.79
CA ILE A 186 -6.78 -7.17 13.02
C ILE A 186 -6.89 -5.65 13.04
N PHE A 187 -7.38 -5.08 14.15
CA PHE A 187 -7.54 -3.66 14.35
C PHE A 187 -6.71 -3.18 15.54
N ALA A 188 -6.04 -2.05 15.38
CA ALA A 188 -5.52 -1.25 16.46
C ALA A 188 -6.44 -0.06 16.72
N CYS A 189 -6.81 0.20 17.98
CA CYS A 189 -7.78 1.22 18.34
C CYS A 189 -7.23 2.15 19.43
N GLU A 190 -7.76 3.37 19.48
CA GLU A 190 -7.40 4.42 20.47
C GLU A 190 -7.59 3.98 21.94
N ASP A 191 -8.44 2.98 22.20
CA ASP A 191 -8.68 2.45 23.54
C ASP A 191 -7.56 1.54 24.04
N ARG A 192 -6.41 1.53 23.36
CA ARG A 192 -5.21 0.72 23.66
C ARG A 192 -5.44 -0.78 23.54
N LYS A 193 -6.46 -1.21 22.79
CA LYS A 193 -6.74 -2.62 22.56
C LYS A 193 -6.53 -3.00 21.12
N ILE A 194 -6.22 -4.27 20.96
CA ILE A 194 -6.23 -4.94 19.67
C ILE A 194 -7.50 -5.77 19.58
N TYR A 195 -8.15 -5.67 18.45
CA TYR A 195 -9.34 -6.46 18.13
C TYR A 195 -9.01 -7.37 16.97
N VAL A 196 -9.40 -8.62 17.09
CA VAL A 196 -9.26 -9.62 16.03
C VAL A 196 -10.66 -10.05 15.64
N TYR A 197 -11.05 -9.78 14.42
CA TYR A 197 -12.32 -10.18 13.86
C TYR A 197 -12.12 -11.40 12.96
N ASP A 198 -12.75 -12.53 13.30
CA ASP A 198 -12.75 -13.73 12.47
C ASP A 198 -13.81 -13.57 11.37
N LYS A 199 -13.37 -13.54 10.11
CA LYS A 199 -14.24 -13.42 8.93
C LYS A 199 -15.10 -14.66 8.70
N THR A 200 -14.72 -15.80 9.27
CA THR A 200 -15.38 -17.09 9.03
C THR A 200 -16.65 -17.22 9.86
N ASP A 201 -16.59 -16.86 11.13
CA ASP A 201 -17.70 -17.02 12.06
C ASP A 201 -18.27 -15.69 12.58
N GLY A 202 -17.66 -14.57 12.18
CA GLY A 202 -18.10 -13.23 12.55
C GLY A 202 -17.81 -12.85 14.00
N LYS A 203 -16.99 -13.63 14.71
CA LYS A 203 -16.65 -13.35 16.10
C LYS A 203 -15.50 -12.37 16.23
N SER A 204 -15.55 -11.59 17.28
CA SER A 204 -14.47 -10.70 17.65
C SER A 204 -13.84 -11.11 18.96
N PHE A 205 -12.52 -11.13 18.98
CA PHE A 205 -11.71 -11.32 20.16
C PHE A 205 -11.04 -9.98 20.52
N ILE A 206 -10.96 -9.67 21.81
CA ILE A 206 -10.49 -8.37 22.30
C ILE A 206 -9.33 -8.62 23.26
N SER A 207 -8.21 -7.93 23.04
CA SER A 207 -7.08 -7.98 23.96
C SER A 207 -7.39 -7.27 25.29
N LYS A 208 -6.55 -7.54 26.30
CA LYS A 208 -6.43 -6.61 27.43
C LYS A 208 -5.87 -5.28 26.88
N PRO A 209 -6.16 -4.15 27.56
CA PRO A 209 -5.57 -2.88 27.18
C PRO A 209 -4.02 -2.97 27.25
N ASN A 210 -3.37 -2.51 26.19
CA ASN A 210 -1.92 -2.35 26.17
C ASN A 210 -1.51 -1.18 27.08
N LYS A 211 -0.25 -1.15 27.47
CA LYS A 211 0.29 -0.03 28.24
C LYS A 211 0.25 1.26 27.42
N MET A 212 0.61 1.16 26.16
CA MET A 212 0.63 2.25 25.18
C MET A 212 -0.42 2.03 24.10
N GLU A 213 -0.80 3.07 23.40
CA GLU A 213 -1.64 2.99 22.22
C GLU A 213 -0.89 2.37 21.05
N ILE A 214 -1.55 1.51 20.30
CA ILE A 214 -0.99 0.93 19.06
C ILE A 214 -1.53 1.73 17.88
N ASN A 215 -0.63 2.39 17.14
CA ASN A 215 -0.98 3.32 16.08
C ASN A 215 -0.95 2.67 14.69
N GLN A 216 -0.07 1.66 14.53
CA GLN A 216 0.02 0.92 13.27
C GLN A 216 0.06 -0.59 13.55
N VAL A 217 -0.50 -1.36 12.63
CA VAL A 217 -0.44 -2.83 12.66
C VAL A 217 -0.13 -3.37 11.26
N CYS A 218 0.67 -4.40 11.18
CA CYS A 218 0.90 -5.12 9.94
C CYS A 218 1.20 -6.60 10.23
N GLU A 219 1.12 -7.43 9.18
CA GLU A 219 1.47 -8.83 9.28
C GLU A 219 2.90 -9.03 9.78
N GLY A 220 3.17 -10.16 10.43
CA GLY A 220 4.48 -10.52 10.99
C GLY A 220 4.88 -11.97 10.72
N SER A 221 4.09 -12.71 9.93
CA SER A 221 4.43 -14.07 9.48
C SER A 221 3.62 -14.49 8.27
N ASN A 222 4.20 -15.35 7.43
CA ASN A 222 3.53 -15.86 6.23
C ASN A 222 2.33 -16.77 6.51
N ASP A 223 2.23 -17.33 7.71
CA ASP A 223 1.13 -18.19 8.13
C ASP A 223 -0.05 -17.39 8.73
N GLY A 224 0.02 -16.08 8.73
CA GLY A 224 -1.00 -15.18 9.26
C GLY A 224 -1.18 -15.22 10.78
N LYS A 225 -0.27 -15.89 11.51
CA LYS A 225 -0.42 -16.08 12.96
C LYS A 225 0.27 -15.04 13.80
N LYS A 226 1.23 -14.31 13.24
CA LYS A 226 1.93 -13.24 13.94
C LYS A 226 1.70 -11.91 13.26
N PHE A 227 1.74 -10.84 14.04
CA PHE A 227 1.64 -9.48 13.54
C PHE A 227 2.48 -8.53 14.38
N TYR A 228 2.92 -7.45 13.76
CA TYR A 228 3.56 -6.33 14.43
C TYR A 228 2.54 -5.25 14.77
N GLY A 229 2.65 -4.72 15.97
CA GLY A 229 2.00 -3.48 16.40
C GLY A 229 3.05 -2.45 16.75
N TYR A 230 2.88 -1.21 16.33
CA TYR A 230 3.76 -0.11 16.64
C TYR A 230 3.05 0.95 17.46
N SER A 231 3.74 1.45 18.50
CA SER A 231 3.31 2.59 19.31
C SER A 231 4.23 3.78 19.07
N ASP A 232 3.65 4.92 18.75
CA ASP A 232 4.36 6.20 18.60
C ASP A 232 4.57 6.92 19.96
N GLU A 233 3.87 6.51 21.02
CA GLU A 233 4.06 7.06 22.37
C GLU A 233 5.44 6.72 22.96
N ASP A 234 5.99 5.56 22.63
CA ASP A 234 7.28 5.07 23.16
C ASP A 234 8.22 4.52 22.09
N TYR A 235 7.88 4.70 20.81
CA TYR A 235 8.61 4.24 19.63
C TYR A 235 8.93 2.74 19.66
N THR A 236 7.96 1.94 20.06
CA THR A 236 8.17 0.51 20.27
C THR A 236 7.38 -0.35 19.28
N LEU A 237 8.09 -1.30 18.68
CA LEU A 237 7.50 -2.38 17.89
C LEU A 237 7.24 -3.58 18.80
N TYR A 238 6.02 -4.07 18.79
CA TYR A 238 5.58 -5.25 19.50
C TYR A 238 5.23 -6.36 18.53
N LEU A 239 5.81 -7.53 18.70
CA LEU A 239 5.42 -8.74 17.95
C LEU A 239 4.38 -9.52 18.75
N TYR A 240 3.22 -9.76 18.17
CA TYR A 240 2.11 -10.52 18.75
C TYR A 240 1.91 -11.86 18.06
N ASP A 241 1.39 -12.83 18.80
CA ASP A 241 0.80 -14.05 18.23
C ASP A 241 -0.73 -13.96 18.33
N ILE A 242 -1.44 -14.13 17.21
CA ILE A 242 -2.90 -14.02 17.14
C ILE A 242 -3.62 -15.00 18.06
N ARG A 243 -2.97 -16.13 18.40
CA ARG A 243 -3.51 -17.14 19.32
C ARG A 243 -3.42 -16.72 20.78
N ASN A 244 -2.55 -15.76 21.10
CA ASN A 244 -2.35 -15.22 22.46
C ASN A 244 -1.94 -13.74 22.41
N PHE A 245 -2.75 -12.91 21.76
CA PHE A 245 -2.47 -11.48 21.56
C PHE A 245 -2.68 -10.60 22.82
N ASN A 246 -2.91 -11.21 23.97
CA ASN A 246 -2.86 -10.52 25.26
C ASN A 246 -1.42 -10.29 25.78
N GLN A 247 -0.45 -10.89 25.12
CA GLN A 247 0.97 -10.76 25.45
C GLN A 247 1.74 -10.67 24.13
N PHE A 248 2.69 -9.76 24.07
CA PHE A 248 3.63 -9.72 22.96
C PHE A 248 4.67 -10.83 23.08
N VAL A 249 5.14 -11.34 21.97
CA VAL A 249 6.16 -12.39 21.88
C VAL A 249 7.54 -11.77 21.97
N ASP A 250 7.71 -10.58 21.36
CA ASP A 250 8.97 -9.86 21.31
C ASP A 250 8.74 -8.35 21.25
N VAL A 251 9.77 -7.56 21.58
CA VAL A 251 9.73 -6.09 21.63
C VAL A 251 11.02 -5.53 21.06
N VAL A 252 10.88 -4.60 20.12
CA VAL A 252 12.01 -3.85 19.56
C VAL A 252 11.74 -2.36 19.73
N LYS A 253 12.60 -1.70 20.51
CA LYS A 253 12.50 -0.25 20.72
C LYS A 253 13.29 0.49 19.64
N GLN A 254 12.69 1.54 19.11
CA GLN A 254 13.31 2.45 18.17
C GLN A 254 13.68 3.76 18.85
N ASP A 255 14.59 4.52 18.26
CA ASP A 255 14.98 5.85 18.75
C ASP A 255 14.14 6.95 18.10
N VAL A 256 13.47 6.64 16.98
CA VAL A 256 12.71 7.59 16.17
C VAL A 256 11.35 7.00 15.79
N GLU A 257 10.39 7.87 15.50
CA GLU A 257 9.05 7.51 15.05
C GLU A 257 9.09 6.71 13.72
N ILE A 258 8.34 5.60 13.66
CA ILE A 258 8.10 4.87 12.42
C ILE A 258 6.89 5.47 11.71
N THR A 259 7.09 5.93 10.48
CA THR A 259 6.03 6.52 9.67
C THR A 259 5.29 5.50 8.82
N LYS A 260 5.95 4.40 8.45
CA LYS A 260 5.37 3.34 7.64
C LYS A 260 6.00 1.99 7.92
N MET A 261 5.16 0.97 7.96
CA MET A 261 5.58 -0.43 8.10
C MET A 261 4.99 -1.28 6.96
N PHE A 262 5.76 -2.28 6.54
CA PHE A 262 5.32 -3.27 5.57
C PHE A 262 6.02 -4.62 5.81
N TYR A 263 5.26 -5.69 5.92
CA TYR A 263 5.81 -7.04 6.00
C TYR A 263 5.95 -7.64 4.59
N ASN A 264 7.17 -7.90 4.19
CA ASN A 264 7.48 -8.56 2.92
C ASN A 264 7.46 -10.08 3.09
N LYS A 265 6.48 -10.74 2.47
CA LYS A 265 6.27 -12.19 2.56
C LYS A 265 7.34 -12.99 1.81
N ALA A 266 7.93 -12.43 0.77
CA ALA A 266 8.93 -13.12 -0.04
C ALA A 266 10.24 -13.34 0.73
N CYS A 267 10.72 -12.34 1.46
CA CYS A 267 11.91 -12.43 2.30
C CYS A 267 11.60 -12.67 3.78
N GLN A 268 10.32 -12.67 4.19
CA GLN A 268 9.85 -12.87 5.56
C GLN A 268 10.38 -11.82 6.56
N GLN A 269 10.49 -10.58 6.12
CA GLN A 269 11.04 -9.48 6.90
C GLN A 269 10.03 -8.34 7.03
N LEU A 270 10.07 -7.63 8.16
CA LEU A 270 9.42 -6.35 8.33
C LEU A 270 10.32 -5.26 7.76
N PHE A 271 9.79 -4.43 6.89
CA PHE A 271 10.40 -3.19 6.40
C PHE A 271 9.72 -2.01 7.05
N PHE A 272 10.48 -1.00 7.42
CA PHE A 272 9.89 0.22 7.95
C PHE A 272 10.71 1.47 7.56
N LEU A 273 10.03 2.59 7.61
CA LEU A 273 10.58 3.91 7.38
C LEU A 273 10.44 4.75 8.65
N GLU A 274 11.54 5.28 9.12
CA GLU A 274 11.56 6.23 10.24
C GLU A 274 11.32 7.66 9.75
N PHE A 275 10.76 8.48 10.63
CA PHE A 275 10.51 9.89 10.34
C PHE A 275 11.82 10.62 9.99
N GLY A 276 11.81 11.28 8.82
CA GLY A 276 12.98 12.05 8.34
C GLY A 276 14.16 11.21 7.89
N SER A 277 14.01 9.88 7.79
CA SER A 277 15.11 8.97 7.42
C SER A 277 15.47 9.07 5.93
N GLU A 278 16.75 8.87 5.65
CA GLU A 278 17.30 8.65 4.31
C GLU A 278 17.45 7.14 4.00
N ALA A 279 17.00 6.27 4.90
CA ALA A 279 17.15 4.82 4.79
C ALA A 279 15.83 4.08 5.02
N ILE A 280 15.71 2.91 4.37
CA ILE A 280 14.69 1.90 4.70
C ILE A 280 15.36 0.79 5.48
N ILE A 281 14.77 0.47 6.61
CA ILE A 281 15.30 -0.52 7.55
C ILE A 281 14.46 -1.79 7.44
N SER A 282 15.12 -2.94 7.48
CA SER A 282 14.45 -4.23 7.66
C SER A 282 14.79 -4.85 9.01
N ILE A 283 13.83 -5.61 9.53
CA ILE A 283 14.03 -6.47 10.71
C ILE A 283 13.77 -7.92 10.31
N ASP A 284 14.78 -8.75 10.52
CA ASP A 284 14.65 -10.20 10.56
C ASP A 284 14.81 -10.63 12.03
N SER A 285 13.71 -11.00 12.64
CA SER A 285 13.54 -11.51 14.02
C SER A 285 14.52 -10.99 15.11
N ILE A 286 15.75 -10.64 14.81
CA ILE A 286 16.79 -10.23 15.77
C ILE A 286 17.67 -9.09 15.25
N LYS A 287 17.81 -8.91 13.92
CA LYS A 287 18.78 -8.00 13.34
C LYS A 287 18.09 -6.92 12.50
N GLN A 288 18.44 -5.67 12.80
CA GLN A 288 18.09 -4.53 11.97
C GLN A 288 19.19 -4.30 10.94
N GLU A 289 18.80 -4.13 9.68
CA GLU A 289 19.72 -3.81 8.60
C GLU A 289 19.14 -2.69 7.73
N SER A 290 19.99 -1.74 7.32
CA SER A 290 19.64 -0.81 6.26
C SER A 290 19.64 -1.55 4.93
N ILE A 291 18.50 -1.53 4.23
CA ILE A 291 18.35 -2.22 2.93
C ILE A 291 18.59 -1.23 1.79
N TYR A 292 18.26 0.01 2.01
CA TYR A 292 18.43 1.06 1.03
C TYR A 292 18.81 2.36 1.75
N GLU A 293 19.79 3.04 1.22
CA GLU A 293 20.22 4.36 1.67
C GLU A 293 20.15 5.34 0.51
N SER A 294 19.52 6.47 0.75
CA SER A 294 19.42 7.61 -0.15
C SER A 294 20.30 8.74 0.39
N HIS A 295 20.69 9.66 -0.47
CA HIS A 295 21.27 10.95 -0.01
C HIS A 295 20.18 11.99 0.26
N LYS A 296 18.91 11.57 0.30
CA LYS A 296 17.74 12.43 0.47
C LYS A 296 16.69 11.71 1.29
N MET A 297 15.94 12.49 2.04
CA MET A 297 14.85 11.98 2.87
C MET A 297 13.85 11.19 2.03
N ILE A 298 13.49 10.02 2.52
CA ILE A 298 12.48 9.15 1.91
C ILE A 298 11.11 9.57 2.42
N LYS A 299 10.16 9.75 1.50
CA LYS A 299 8.77 10.09 1.83
C LYS A 299 7.89 8.88 1.96
N ASP A 300 8.10 7.90 1.08
CA ASP A 300 7.25 6.72 1.00
C ASP A 300 7.97 5.58 0.29
N PHE A 301 7.53 4.35 0.55
CA PHE A 301 7.96 3.15 -0.17
C PHE A 301 6.80 2.19 -0.35
N GLY A 302 6.90 1.32 -1.34
CA GLY A 302 5.91 0.27 -1.59
C GLY A 302 6.52 -0.93 -2.27
N PHE A 303 5.80 -2.03 -2.30
CA PHE A 303 6.24 -3.27 -2.93
C PHE A 303 5.31 -3.65 -4.09
N GLN A 304 5.89 -4.28 -5.10
CA GLN A 304 5.15 -4.96 -6.15
C GLN A 304 4.46 -6.21 -5.56
N GLU A 305 3.36 -6.68 -6.14
CA GLU A 305 2.53 -7.79 -5.66
C GLU A 305 3.35 -9.06 -5.33
N GLN A 306 4.32 -9.43 -6.17
CA GLN A 306 5.23 -10.54 -5.91
C GLN A 306 6.35 -10.19 -4.93
N GLN A 307 6.41 -8.93 -4.48
CA GLN A 307 7.33 -8.41 -3.46
C GLN A 307 8.83 -8.56 -3.81
N LYS A 308 9.15 -8.66 -5.09
CA LYS A 308 10.53 -8.71 -5.59
C LYS A 308 11.13 -7.34 -5.88
N PHE A 309 10.28 -6.34 -6.04
CA PHE A 309 10.68 -4.97 -6.32
C PHE A 309 10.07 -4.03 -5.30
N MET A 310 10.83 -3.01 -4.95
CA MET A 310 10.41 -1.93 -4.08
C MET A 310 10.53 -0.60 -4.81
N ASN A 311 9.50 0.24 -4.73
CA ASN A 311 9.55 1.63 -5.15
C ASN A 311 9.78 2.53 -3.94
N ILE A 312 10.53 3.59 -4.13
CA ILE A 312 10.89 4.54 -3.08
C ILE A 312 10.69 5.95 -3.64
N ILE A 313 9.92 6.76 -2.92
CA ILE A 313 9.71 8.17 -3.24
C ILE A 313 10.58 9.02 -2.32
N THR A 314 11.41 9.87 -2.89
CA THR A 314 12.27 10.78 -2.14
C THR A 314 11.74 12.22 -2.14
N GLU A 315 12.27 13.04 -1.25
CA GLU A 315 11.84 14.44 -1.03
C GLU A 315 12.02 15.30 -2.28
N ASP A 316 12.98 15.00 -3.15
CA ASP A 316 13.19 15.69 -4.43
C ASP A 316 12.20 15.27 -5.53
N ASN A 317 11.22 14.43 -5.16
CA ASN A 317 10.22 13.87 -6.06
C ASN A 317 10.79 12.94 -7.12
N SER A 318 11.81 12.20 -6.76
CA SER A 318 12.31 11.06 -7.52
C SER A 318 11.65 9.78 -7.08
N ILE A 319 11.51 8.84 -8.02
CA ILE A 319 11.10 7.46 -7.76
C ILE A 319 12.30 6.58 -8.06
N ASN A 320 12.73 5.81 -7.07
CA ASN A 320 13.76 4.80 -7.20
C ASN A 320 13.10 3.43 -7.17
N ILE A 321 13.52 2.54 -8.07
CA ILE A 321 13.05 1.16 -8.13
C ILE A 321 14.23 0.27 -7.84
N ILE A 322 14.10 -0.58 -6.85
CA ILE A 322 15.14 -1.53 -6.47
C ILE A 322 14.61 -2.96 -6.51
N SER A 323 15.48 -3.89 -6.91
CA SER A 323 15.24 -5.33 -6.78
C SER A 323 15.73 -5.81 -5.43
N LEU A 324 14.92 -6.65 -4.77
CA LEU A 324 15.23 -7.27 -3.48
C LEU A 324 15.85 -8.65 -3.66
#